data_6fdea68be33bb9f596b616ea51642682
#
_entry.id   6fdea68be33bb9f596b616ea51642682
#
_cell.length_a   1.000
_cell.length_b   1.000
_cell.length_c   1.000
_cell.angle_alpha   90.00
_cell.angle_beta   90.00
_cell.angle_gamma   90.00
#
_symmetry.space_group_name_H-M   'P 1'
#
loop_
_entity.id
_entity.type
_entity.pdbx_description
1 polymer ?
#
loop_
_entity_poly.entity_id
_entity_poly.type
_entity_poly.pdbx_seq_one_letter_code
_entity_poly.pdbx_strand_id
1 'polypeptide(L)'
;MTGKKYRVVALILAVVILAAGGVLCYRHFHQTAQSVTAEASAETAAAGTVIFRQKDDRWKDDALGDSAYHMADSGCLTCCVAAALQMQQISVDGLPEDADAGAVNQFFSDRACMTDREICSGTYWNK
;
A
#
# COMPACT_ATOMS: atom_id res chain seq x y z
N MET A 1 -56.39 -10.91 21.38
CA MET A 1 -55.32 -10.28 22.21
C MET A 1 -53.90 -10.76 21.91
N THR A 2 -53.70 -11.77 21.09
CA THR A 2 -52.39 -12.38 20.77
C THR A 2 -51.51 -11.57 19.78
N GLY A 3 -52.11 -10.90 18.79
CA GLY A 3 -51.35 -10.18 17.75
C GLY A 3 -50.52 -8.98 18.23
N LYS A 4 -50.94 -8.33 19.32
CA LYS A 4 -50.23 -7.16 19.85
C LYS A 4 -48.91 -7.53 20.54
N LYS A 5 -48.89 -8.70 21.20
CA LYS A 5 -47.68 -9.23 21.86
C LYS A 5 -46.61 -9.65 20.85
N TYR A 6 -46.99 -10.26 19.73
CA TYR A 6 -46.04 -10.63 18.66
C TYR A 6 -45.45 -9.42 17.95
N ARG A 7 -46.22 -8.34 17.78
CA ARG A 7 -45.69 -7.08 17.21
C ARG A 7 -44.63 -6.43 18.12
N VAL A 8 -44.85 -6.46 19.43
CA VAL A 8 -43.87 -5.92 20.39
C VAL A 8 -42.60 -6.77 20.41
N VAL A 9 -42.73 -8.10 20.41
CA VAL A 9 -41.58 -9.02 20.36
C VAL A 9 -40.81 -8.85 19.06
N ALA A 10 -41.49 -8.73 17.92
CA ALA A 10 -40.84 -8.49 16.62
C ALA A 10 -40.09 -7.15 16.57
N LEU A 11 -40.64 -6.09 17.15
CA LEU A 11 -39.98 -4.80 17.25
C LEU A 11 -38.73 -4.86 18.12
N ILE A 12 -38.79 -5.55 19.27
CA ILE A 12 -37.60 -5.73 20.14
C ILE A 12 -36.50 -6.51 19.41
N LEU A 13 -36.86 -7.60 18.72
CA LEU A 13 -35.93 -8.39 17.92
C LEU A 13 -35.27 -7.55 16.80
N ALA A 14 -36.05 -6.74 16.10
CA ALA A 14 -35.53 -5.86 15.04
C ALA A 14 -34.55 -4.84 15.61
N VAL A 15 -34.83 -4.24 16.75
CA VAL A 15 -33.89 -3.30 17.42
C VAL A 15 -32.61 -3.99 17.86
N VAL A 16 -32.70 -5.20 18.41
CA VAL A 16 -31.52 -5.98 18.82
C VAL A 16 -30.63 -6.33 17.62
N ILE A 17 -31.23 -6.75 16.50
CA ILE A 17 -30.50 -7.07 15.27
C ILE A 17 -29.81 -5.82 14.69
N LEU A 18 -30.50 -4.67 14.68
CA LEU A 18 -29.93 -3.41 14.21
C LEU A 18 -28.78 -2.94 15.11
N ALA A 19 -28.93 -3.07 16.43
CA ALA A 19 -27.87 -2.71 17.37
C ALA A 19 -26.65 -3.63 17.23
N ALA A 20 -26.85 -4.94 17.12
CA ALA A 20 -25.77 -5.90 16.91
C ALA A 20 -25.07 -5.69 15.56
N GLY A 21 -25.81 -5.44 14.48
CA GLY A 21 -25.28 -5.12 13.16
C GLY A 21 -24.47 -3.80 13.18
N GLY A 22 -24.98 -2.79 13.87
CA GLY A 22 -24.27 -1.51 14.04
C GLY A 22 -22.94 -1.66 14.78
N VAL A 23 -22.91 -2.45 15.86
CA VAL A 23 -21.68 -2.73 16.63
C VAL A 23 -20.69 -3.53 15.79
N LEU A 24 -21.12 -4.52 15.02
CA LEU A 24 -20.26 -5.29 14.14
C LEU A 24 -19.68 -4.44 13.01
N CYS A 25 -20.48 -3.60 12.35
CA CYS A 25 -20.00 -2.63 11.38
C CYS A 25 -19.00 -1.64 12.00
N TYR A 26 -19.31 -1.07 13.14
CA TYR A 26 -18.43 -0.15 13.85
C TYR A 26 -17.08 -0.81 14.16
N ARG A 27 -17.09 -2.03 14.69
CA ARG A 27 -15.84 -2.78 14.95
C ARG A 27 -15.08 -3.09 13.67
N HIS A 28 -15.77 -3.47 12.60
CA HIS A 28 -15.12 -3.77 11.32
C HIS A 28 -14.44 -2.54 10.73
N PHE A 29 -15.10 -1.39 10.77
CA PHE A 29 -14.51 -0.12 10.28
C PHE A 29 -13.43 0.46 11.19
N HIS A 30 -13.48 0.18 12.50
CA HIS A 30 -12.47 0.70 13.46
C HIS A 30 -11.33 -0.29 13.76
N GLN A 31 -11.37 -1.52 13.27
CA GLN A 31 -10.27 -2.48 13.44
C GLN A 31 -9.06 -2.23 12.51
N THR A 32 -9.12 -1.22 11.65
CA THR A 32 -8.15 -1.03 10.56
C THR A 32 -6.97 -0.12 10.90
N ALA A 33 -6.78 0.30 12.12
CA ALA A 33 -5.61 1.10 12.47
C ALA A 33 -4.83 0.45 13.62
N GLN A 34 -4.25 -0.72 13.38
CA GLN A 34 -3.07 -1.08 14.15
C GLN A 34 -1.92 -0.23 13.62
N SER A 35 -1.60 0.84 14.32
CA SER A 35 -0.34 1.54 14.09
C SER A 35 0.79 0.59 14.42
N VAL A 36 1.43 0.03 13.42
CA VAL A 36 2.70 -0.68 13.59
C VAL A 36 3.74 0.41 13.85
N THR A 37 4.13 0.57 15.11
CA THR A 37 5.30 1.35 15.46
C THR A 37 6.51 0.51 15.09
N ALA A 38 7.05 0.73 13.89
CA ALA A 38 8.33 0.17 13.52
C ALA A 38 9.41 0.97 14.25
N GLU A 39 10.02 0.40 15.27
CA GLU A 39 11.25 0.94 15.84
C GLU A 39 12.38 0.64 14.86
N ALA A 40 13.01 1.69 14.33
CA ALA A 40 14.21 1.54 13.51
C ALA A 40 15.28 0.86 14.35
N SER A 41 15.87 -0.23 13.86
CA SER A 41 17.05 -0.82 14.48
C SER A 41 18.17 0.21 14.52
N ALA A 42 19.07 0.10 15.49
CA ALA A 42 20.23 0.99 15.58
C ALA A 42 21.09 0.96 14.30
N GLU A 43 21.08 -0.15 13.61
CA GLU A 43 21.75 -0.37 12.33
C GLU A 43 21.08 0.42 11.19
N THR A 44 19.76 0.43 11.11
CA THR A 44 18.98 1.24 10.16
C THR A 44 19.15 2.74 10.42
N ALA A 45 19.20 3.15 11.68
CA ALA A 45 19.44 4.54 12.05
C ALA A 45 20.88 5.01 11.68
N ALA A 46 21.86 4.10 11.68
CA ALA A 46 23.24 4.38 11.31
C ALA A 46 23.46 4.46 9.80
N ALA A 47 22.62 3.83 8.98
CA ALA A 47 22.75 3.78 7.52
C ALA A 47 22.50 5.13 6.83
N GLY A 48 21.96 6.13 7.54
CA GLY A 48 21.60 7.42 6.98
C GLY A 48 20.29 7.39 6.19
N THR A 49 19.83 8.58 5.79
CA THR A 49 18.60 8.72 5.02
C THR A 49 18.90 8.82 3.53
N VAL A 50 18.38 7.88 2.75
CA VAL A 50 18.43 7.92 1.28
C VAL A 50 17.15 8.52 0.76
N ILE A 51 17.25 9.52 -0.12
CA ILE A 51 16.09 10.21 -0.70
C ILE A 51 16.22 10.24 -2.21
N PHE A 52 15.28 9.63 -2.91
CA PHE A 52 15.11 9.78 -4.34
C PHE A 52 13.94 10.70 -4.65
N ARG A 53 14.14 11.69 -5.51
CA ARG A 53 13.10 12.62 -5.92
C ARG A 53 12.42 12.09 -7.17
N GLN A 54 11.10 12.00 -7.14
CA GLN A 54 10.28 11.55 -8.26
C GLN A 54 10.52 12.36 -9.54
N LYS A 55 10.75 13.68 -9.42
CA LYS A 55 11.00 14.62 -10.52
C LYS A 55 12.49 14.90 -10.76
N ASP A 56 13.35 13.95 -10.45
CA ASP A 56 14.78 14.04 -10.77
C ASP A 56 14.97 13.95 -12.29
N ASP A 57 15.82 14.81 -12.85
CA ASP A 57 16.06 14.89 -14.30
C ASP A 57 16.60 13.59 -14.91
N ARG A 58 17.16 12.69 -14.09
CA ARG A 58 17.70 11.40 -14.53
C ARG A 58 16.64 10.41 -14.97
N TRP A 59 15.41 10.48 -14.40
CA TRP A 59 14.35 9.50 -14.66
C TRP A 59 12.94 10.07 -14.74
N LYS A 60 12.73 11.37 -14.54
CA LYS A 60 11.39 11.99 -14.49
C LYS A 60 10.52 11.67 -15.70
N ASP A 61 11.14 11.55 -16.89
CA ASP A 61 10.47 11.33 -18.17
C ASP A 61 10.37 9.83 -18.53
N ASP A 62 10.90 8.93 -17.69
CA ASP A 62 10.83 7.49 -17.90
C ASP A 62 9.39 7.00 -17.72
N ALA A 63 8.93 6.16 -18.64
CA ALA A 63 7.63 5.52 -18.52
C ALA A 63 7.61 4.51 -17.35
N LEU A 64 6.47 4.38 -16.71
CA LEU A 64 6.22 3.37 -15.68
C LEU A 64 5.68 2.09 -16.35
N GLY A 65 6.59 1.21 -16.76
CA GLY A 65 6.23 0.02 -17.51
C GLY A 65 5.50 0.35 -18.81
N ASP A 66 4.44 -0.40 -19.12
CA ASP A 66 3.59 -0.20 -20.29
C ASP A 66 2.45 0.80 -20.03
N SER A 67 2.50 1.56 -18.94
CA SER A 67 1.45 2.51 -18.59
C SER A 67 1.60 3.84 -19.33
N ALA A 68 0.52 4.64 -19.33
CA ALA A 68 0.54 6.01 -19.85
C ALA A 68 1.20 7.02 -18.89
N TYR A 69 1.68 6.57 -17.72
CA TYR A 69 2.27 7.42 -16.69
C TYR A 69 3.79 7.43 -16.77
N HIS A 70 4.39 8.54 -16.31
CA HIS A 70 5.83 8.70 -16.19
C HIS A 70 6.25 8.75 -14.72
N MET A 71 7.54 8.57 -14.47
CA MET A 71 8.10 8.67 -13.13
C MET A 71 7.76 9.99 -12.44
N ALA A 72 7.76 11.11 -13.19
CA ALA A 72 7.38 12.43 -12.66
C ALA A 72 5.94 12.49 -12.12
N ASP A 73 5.04 11.69 -12.68
CA ASP A 73 3.60 11.71 -12.36
C ASP A 73 3.24 10.72 -11.24
N SER A 74 3.77 9.50 -11.31
CA SER A 74 3.34 8.38 -10.47
C SER A 74 4.47 7.52 -9.91
N GLY A 75 5.74 7.94 -10.05
CA GLY A 75 6.93 7.19 -9.63
C GLY A 75 7.23 7.21 -8.13
N CYS A 76 6.34 7.71 -7.28
CA CYS A 76 6.61 7.83 -5.84
C CYS A 76 6.91 6.48 -5.17
N LEU A 77 6.16 5.43 -5.52
CA LEU A 77 6.38 4.09 -5.00
C LEU A 77 7.76 3.54 -5.40
N THR A 78 8.13 3.70 -6.67
CA THR A 78 9.44 3.29 -7.19
C THR A 78 10.59 3.98 -6.45
N CYS A 79 10.47 5.30 -6.20
CA CYS A 79 11.42 6.05 -5.40
C CYS A 79 11.51 5.53 -3.95
N CYS A 80 10.38 5.21 -3.33
CA CYS A 80 10.35 4.66 -1.98
C CYS A 80 10.98 3.26 -1.92
N VAL A 81 10.72 2.40 -2.90
CA VAL A 81 11.33 1.07 -2.98
C VAL A 81 12.84 1.17 -3.15
N ALA A 82 13.32 2.01 -4.08
CA ALA A 82 14.75 2.24 -4.27
C ALA A 82 15.43 2.71 -2.98
N ALA A 83 14.83 3.68 -2.30
CA ALA A 83 15.34 4.18 -1.03
C ALA A 83 15.37 3.09 0.05
N ALA A 84 14.31 2.29 0.16
CA ALA A 84 14.24 1.19 1.12
C ALA A 84 15.29 0.11 0.85
N LEU A 85 15.50 -0.28 -0.40
CA LEU A 85 16.54 -1.25 -0.79
C LEU A 85 17.92 -0.79 -0.35
N GLN A 86 18.28 0.47 -0.65
CA GLN A 86 19.59 1.02 -0.26
C GLN A 86 19.72 1.19 1.25
N MET A 87 18.70 1.71 1.92
CA MET A 87 18.72 1.91 3.38
C MET A 87 18.82 0.60 4.15
N GLN A 88 18.20 -0.47 3.66
CA GLN A 88 18.19 -1.78 4.29
C GLN A 88 19.27 -2.71 3.74
N GLN A 89 20.09 -2.26 2.80
CA GLN A 89 21.11 -3.07 2.13
C GLN A 89 20.54 -4.39 1.57
N ILE A 90 19.33 -4.32 1.01
CA ILE A 90 18.67 -5.49 0.44
C ILE A 90 19.17 -5.70 -0.97
N SER A 91 19.82 -6.84 -1.20
CA SER A 91 20.23 -7.27 -2.53
C SER A 91 19.10 -8.00 -3.24
N VAL A 92 18.79 -7.61 -4.46
CA VAL A 92 17.77 -8.23 -5.31
C VAL A 92 18.44 -8.76 -6.57
N ASP A 93 18.18 -10.02 -6.90
CA ASP A 93 18.76 -10.65 -8.09
C ASP A 93 18.35 -9.92 -9.37
N GLY A 94 19.36 -9.49 -10.13
CA GLY A 94 19.19 -8.71 -11.34
C GLY A 94 19.04 -7.20 -11.14
N LEU A 95 19.26 -6.70 -9.92
CA LEU A 95 19.29 -5.27 -9.61
C LEU A 95 20.68 -4.90 -9.02
N PRO A 96 21.32 -3.80 -9.43
CA PRO A 96 22.56 -3.33 -8.80
C PRO A 96 22.37 -3.04 -7.30
N GLU A 97 23.41 -3.25 -6.49
CA GLU A 97 23.35 -2.97 -5.04
C GLU A 97 23.13 -1.47 -4.73
N ASP A 98 23.59 -0.61 -5.62
CA ASP A 98 23.41 0.85 -5.55
C ASP A 98 22.28 1.36 -6.45
N ALA A 99 21.30 0.51 -6.76
CA ALA A 99 20.18 0.82 -7.65
C ALA A 99 19.45 2.09 -7.22
N ASP A 100 19.41 3.07 -8.11
CA ASP A 100 18.58 4.27 -7.93
C ASP A 100 17.13 4.04 -8.41
N ALA A 101 16.30 5.08 -8.34
CA ALA A 101 14.89 4.97 -8.72
C ALA A 101 14.69 4.67 -10.22
N GLY A 102 15.61 5.10 -11.09
CA GLY A 102 15.57 4.77 -12.51
C GLY A 102 15.86 3.28 -12.76
N ALA A 103 16.89 2.72 -12.10
CA ALA A 103 17.21 1.30 -12.19
C ALA A 103 16.07 0.42 -11.65
N VAL A 104 15.44 0.81 -10.55
CA VAL A 104 14.28 0.10 -10.01
C VAL A 104 13.08 0.18 -10.95
N ASN A 105 12.84 1.33 -11.57
CA ASN A 105 11.79 1.48 -12.58
C ASN A 105 12.02 0.55 -13.78
N GLN A 106 13.23 0.52 -14.30
CA GLN A 106 13.59 -0.37 -15.41
C GLN A 106 13.39 -1.85 -15.03
N PHE A 107 13.84 -2.22 -13.84
CA PHE A 107 13.67 -3.59 -13.32
C PHE A 107 12.20 -4.01 -13.23
N PHE A 108 11.31 -3.13 -12.81
CA PHE A 108 9.87 -3.39 -12.76
C PHE A 108 9.24 -3.43 -14.15
N SER A 109 9.68 -2.56 -15.05
CA SER A 109 9.23 -2.51 -16.43
C SER A 109 9.59 -3.79 -17.19
N ASP A 110 10.83 -4.26 -17.06
CA ASP A 110 11.31 -5.48 -17.71
C ASP A 110 10.57 -6.75 -17.25
N ARG A 111 10.02 -6.71 -16.04
CA ARG A 111 9.23 -7.82 -15.48
C ARG A 111 7.73 -7.66 -15.64
N ALA A 112 7.28 -6.68 -16.42
CA ALA A 112 5.86 -6.34 -16.59
C ALA A 112 5.12 -6.19 -15.24
N CYS A 113 5.82 -5.68 -14.22
CA CYS A 113 5.24 -5.48 -12.89
C CYS A 113 4.38 -4.21 -12.81
N MET A 114 4.44 -3.34 -13.82
CA MET A 114 3.70 -2.08 -13.86
C MET A 114 2.83 -2.01 -15.10
N THR A 115 1.56 -2.26 -14.95
CA THR A 115 0.54 -2.04 -15.96
C THR A 115 -0.49 -1.03 -15.45
N ASP A 116 -1.20 -0.35 -16.34
CA ASP A 116 -2.24 0.63 -15.97
C ASP A 116 -3.27 0.10 -14.97
N ARG A 117 -3.52 -1.21 -14.99
CA ARG A 117 -4.49 -1.85 -14.13
C ARG A 117 -3.95 -2.13 -12.72
N GLU A 118 -2.66 -2.28 -12.59
CA GLU A 118 -2.00 -2.76 -11.36
C GLU A 118 -1.43 -1.63 -10.50
N ILE A 119 -1.02 -0.53 -11.11
CA ILE A 119 -0.63 0.69 -10.40
C ILE A 119 -1.79 1.21 -9.54
N CYS A 120 -3.03 1.06 -10.02
CA CYS A 120 -4.23 1.53 -9.32
C CYS A 120 -4.84 0.51 -8.34
N SER A 121 -4.54 -0.79 -8.47
CA SER A 121 -5.26 -1.84 -7.73
C SER A 121 -4.55 -2.35 -6.48
N GLY A 122 -3.26 -2.07 -6.31
CA GLY A 122 -2.49 -2.56 -5.14
C GLY A 122 -2.40 -4.10 -5.04
N THR A 123 -2.67 -4.84 -6.11
CA THR A 123 -2.91 -6.29 -6.10
C THR A 123 -1.61 -7.13 -6.04
N TYR A 124 -0.42 -6.53 -6.15
CA TYR A 124 0.84 -7.28 -6.20
C TYR A 124 1.37 -7.80 -4.87
N TRP A 125 0.80 -7.40 -3.75
CA TRP A 125 1.33 -7.78 -2.43
C TRP A 125 0.74 -9.07 -1.86
N ASN A 126 0.01 -9.86 -2.65
CA ASN A 126 -0.69 -11.07 -2.17
C ASN A 126 -0.29 -12.36 -2.91
N LYS A 127 0.95 -12.49 -3.35
CA LYS A 127 1.45 -13.80 -3.81
C LYS A 127 2.71 -14.20 -3.10
#